data_5731000cd9b734a6ab74ad32c0ac0af8
#
_entry.id   5731000cd9b734a6ab74ad32c0ac0af8
#
_cell.length_a   1.000
_cell.length_b   1.000
_cell.length_c   1.000
_cell.angle_alpha   90.00
_cell.angle_beta   90.00
_cell.angle_gamma   90.00
#
_symmetry.space_group_name_H-M   'P 1'
#
loop_
_entity.id
_entity.type
_entity.pdbx_description
1 polymer ?
#
loop_
_entity_poly.entity_id
_entity_poly.type
_entity_poly.pdbx_seq_one_letter_code
_entity_poly.pdbx_strand_id
1 'polypeptide(L)' 'MAVLKVIEILANSDKSWEDATRKAVKHASKTVKNIKSVYVNEQSCTVNGDDVNQFRVNVKITFEVS' A
#
# COMPACT_ATOMS: atom_id res chain seq x y z
N MET A 1 3.20 -25.97 6.16
CA MET A 1 2.69 -24.89 7.02
C MET A 1 3.41 -23.59 6.65
N ALA A 2 2.65 -22.51 6.52
CA ALA A 2 3.22 -21.24 6.13
C ALA A 2 3.37 -20.31 7.34
N VAL A 3 4.48 -19.58 7.36
CA VAL A 3 4.66 -18.49 8.32
C VAL A 3 4.57 -17.19 7.55
N LEU A 4 3.70 -16.33 7.99
CA LEU A 4 3.42 -15.07 7.31
C LEU A 4 3.84 -13.89 8.18
N LYS A 5 4.27 -12.84 7.52
CA LYS A 5 4.57 -11.57 8.15
C LYS A 5 3.78 -10.47 7.48
N VAL A 6 3.58 -9.39 8.20
CA VAL A 6 2.84 -8.22 7.71
C VAL A 6 3.71 -6.98 7.88
N ILE A 7 3.79 -6.18 6.84
CA ILE A 7 4.42 -4.86 6.91
C ILE A 7 3.36 -3.81 6.56
N GLU A 8 3.53 -2.63 7.11
CA GLU A 8 2.59 -1.53 6.90
C GLU A 8 3.28 -0.44 6.08
N ILE A 9 2.60 0.02 5.04
CA ILE A 9 3.15 1.00 4.09
C ILE A 9 2.13 2.08 3.83
N LEU A 10 2.62 3.32 3.73
CA LEU A 10 1.83 4.45 3.25
C LEU A 10 2.26 4.77 1.83
N ALA A 11 1.30 4.97 0.95
CA ALA A 11 1.57 5.34 -0.44
C ALA A 11 0.60 6.39 -0.93
N ASN A 12 1.08 7.26 -1.78
CA ASN A 12 0.29 8.34 -2.39
C ASN A 12 0.22 8.14 -3.90
N SER A 13 -0.87 8.61 -4.48
CA SER A 13 -1.02 8.71 -5.94
C SER A 13 -1.80 9.97 -6.26
N ASP A 14 -1.47 10.60 -7.37
CA ASP A 14 -2.25 11.71 -7.88
C ASP A 14 -3.43 11.24 -8.73
N LYS A 15 -3.59 9.93 -8.90
CA LYS A 15 -4.63 9.35 -9.77
C LYS A 15 -5.77 8.73 -9.00
N SER A 16 -5.47 7.82 -8.05
CA SER A 16 -6.53 7.09 -7.35
C SER A 16 -5.94 6.32 -6.19
N TRP A 17 -6.81 5.87 -5.27
CA TRP A 17 -6.40 4.96 -4.19
C TRP A 17 -5.96 3.61 -4.74
N GLU A 18 -6.61 3.16 -5.81
CA GLU A 18 -6.23 1.90 -6.44
C GLU A 18 -4.81 1.98 -6.99
N ASP A 19 -4.49 3.08 -7.66
CA ASP A 19 -3.14 3.30 -8.17
C ASP A 19 -2.12 3.36 -7.03
N ALA A 20 -2.46 4.03 -5.94
CA ALA A 20 -1.60 4.09 -4.77
C ALA A 20 -1.34 2.70 -4.20
N THR A 21 -2.37 1.86 -4.15
CA THR A 21 -2.25 0.48 -3.66
C THR A 21 -1.31 -0.33 -4.55
N ARG A 22 -1.48 -0.23 -5.86
CA ARG A 22 -0.60 -0.93 -6.79
C ARG A 22 0.84 -0.49 -6.67
N LYS A 23 1.07 0.81 -6.49
CA LYS A 23 2.43 1.34 -6.30
C LYS A 23 3.05 0.83 -5.01
N ALA A 24 2.26 0.73 -3.94
CA ALA A 24 2.75 0.20 -2.67
C ALA A 24 3.25 -1.24 -2.84
N VAL A 25 2.46 -2.09 -3.48
CA VAL A 25 2.83 -3.48 -3.70
C VAL A 25 4.06 -3.57 -4.60
N LYS A 26 4.08 -2.80 -5.68
CA LYS A 26 5.20 -2.84 -6.62
C LYS A 26 6.49 -2.40 -5.96
N HIS A 27 6.42 -1.36 -5.13
CA HIS A 27 7.60 -0.89 -4.41
C HIS A 27 8.08 -1.93 -3.39
N ALA A 28 7.15 -2.49 -2.62
CA ALA A 28 7.48 -3.50 -1.61
C ALA A 28 8.10 -4.74 -2.26
N SER A 29 7.65 -5.12 -3.45
CA SER A 29 8.14 -6.30 -4.14
C SER A 29 9.62 -6.22 -4.52
N LYS A 30 10.22 -5.04 -4.46
CA LYS A 30 11.64 -4.87 -4.74
C LYS A 30 12.51 -5.49 -3.65
N THR A 31 12.02 -5.51 -2.42
CA THR A 31 12.80 -6.01 -1.28
C THR A 31 12.12 -7.16 -0.55
N VAL A 32 10.82 -7.34 -0.75
CA VAL A 32 10.05 -8.40 -0.08
C VAL A 32 9.61 -9.42 -1.10
N LYS A 33 9.89 -10.70 -0.80
CA LYS A 33 9.51 -11.81 -1.67
C LYS A 33 8.24 -12.46 -1.17
N ASN A 34 7.54 -13.12 -2.09
CA ASN A 34 6.38 -13.97 -1.77
C ASN A 34 5.23 -13.20 -1.14
N ILE A 35 4.94 -12.03 -1.70
CA ILE A 35 3.78 -11.24 -1.27
C ILE A 35 2.51 -12.02 -1.62
N LYS A 36 1.63 -12.19 -0.65
CA LYS A 36 0.40 -12.96 -0.80
C LYS A 36 -0.84 -12.09 -0.90
N SER A 37 -0.88 -10.99 -0.15
CA SER A 37 -2.05 -10.13 -0.15
C SER A 37 -1.68 -8.73 0.27
N VAL A 38 -2.56 -7.79 -0.07
CA VAL A 38 -2.50 -6.42 0.39
C VAL A 38 -3.88 -6.06 0.95
N TYR A 39 -3.89 -5.53 2.15
CA TYR A 39 -5.11 -5.11 2.83
C TYR A 39 -5.09 -3.59 2.94
N VAL A 40 -6.11 -2.94 2.39
CA VAL A 40 -6.22 -1.48 2.49
C VAL A 40 -6.85 -1.16 3.85
N ASN A 41 -6.03 -0.67 4.76
CA ASN A 41 -6.46 -0.38 6.12
C ASN A 41 -7.19 0.96 6.19
N GLU A 42 -6.67 1.96 5.50
CA GLU A 42 -7.26 3.29 5.48
C GLU A 42 -7.06 3.96 4.13
N GLN A 43 -8.02 4.80 3.78
CA GLN A 43 -7.93 5.65 2.60
C GLN A 43 -8.11 7.08 3.07
N SER A 44 -7.29 7.99 2.53
CA SER A 44 -7.36 9.40 2.87
C SER A 44 -6.90 10.22 1.67
N CYS A 45 -7.03 11.52 1.78
CA CYS A 45 -6.55 12.44 0.76
C CYS A 45 -5.76 13.54 1.42
N THR A 46 -4.71 13.98 0.75
CA THR A 46 -4.05 15.23 1.13
C THR A 46 -4.75 16.38 0.43
N VAL A 47 -4.69 17.54 1.02
CA VAL A 47 -5.41 18.71 0.54
C VAL A 47 -4.41 19.85 0.32
N ASN A 48 -4.58 20.57 -0.79
CA ASN A 48 -3.80 21.75 -1.08
C ASN A 48 -4.80 22.88 -1.35
N GLY A 49 -4.87 23.85 -0.42
CA GLY A 49 -5.90 24.87 -0.49
C GLY A 49 -7.27 24.27 -0.22
N ASP A 50 -8.15 24.34 -1.19
CA ASP A 50 -9.48 23.76 -1.11
C ASP A 50 -9.67 22.59 -2.08
N ASP A 51 -8.56 22.08 -2.63
CA ASP A 51 -8.59 20.97 -3.58
C ASP A 51 -7.93 19.73 -3.00
N VAL A 52 -8.47 18.57 -3.35
CA VAL A 52 -7.81 17.30 -3.09
C VAL A 52 -6.54 17.24 -3.93
N ASN A 53 -5.41 16.96 -3.29
CA ASN A 53 -4.11 16.94 -3.95
C ASN A 53 -3.71 15.53 -4.34
N GLN A 54 -3.68 14.62 -3.36
CA GLN A 54 -3.27 13.25 -3.59
C GLN A 54 -4.16 12.28 -2.84
N PHE A 55 -4.24 11.07 -3.38
CA PHE A 55 -4.96 9.96 -2.76
C PHE A 55 -3.94 9.12 -2.00
N ARG A 56 -4.18 8.93 -0.71
CA ARG A 56 -3.26 8.20 0.17
C ARG A 56 -3.91 6.93 0.68
N VAL A 57 -3.14 5.84 0.67
CA VAL A 57 -3.56 4.59 1.30
C VAL A 57 -2.58 4.20 2.39
N ASN A 58 -3.12 3.60 3.44
CA ASN A 58 -2.36 2.88 4.44
C ASN A 58 -2.66 1.41 4.19
N VAL A 59 -1.67 0.64 3.80
CA VAL A 59 -1.89 -0.76 3.45
C VAL A 59 -1.04 -1.67 4.33
N LYS A 60 -1.56 -2.87 4.56
CA LYS A 60 -0.84 -3.94 5.23
C LYS A 60 -0.57 -5.02 4.19
N ILE A 61 0.70 -5.30 3.97
CA ILE A 61 1.13 -6.28 2.99
C ILE A 61 1.56 -7.53 3.74
N THR A 62 0.94 -8.66 3.37
CA THR A 62 1.24 -9.96 3.93
C THR A 62 2.13 -10.73 2.99
N PHE A 63 3.20 -11.30 3.52
CA PHE A 63 4.11 -12.11 2.71
C PHE A 63 4.53 -13.34 3.48
N GLU A 64 4.93 -14.35 2.74
CA GLU A 64 5.30 -15.64 3.31
C GLU A 64 6.81 -15.70 3.51
N VAL A 65 7.24 -16.10 4.73
CA VAL A 65 8.66 -16.18 5.06
C VAL A 65 9.18 -17.61 5.12
N SER A 66 8.28 -18.58 5.09
CA SER A 66 8.71 -19.99 5.03
C SER A 66 7.56 -20.89 4.58
#